data_fc4dd721ded174033cbbae94fda1530b
#
_entry.id   fc4dd721ded174033cbbae94fda1530b
#
_cell.length_a   1.000
_cell.length_b   1.000
_cell.length_c   1.000
_cell.angle_alpha   90.00
_cell.angle_beta   90.00
_cell.angle_gamma   90.00
#
_symmetry.space_group_name_H-M   'P 1'
#
loop_
_entity.id
_entity.type
_entity.pdbx_description
1 polymer ?
#
loop_
_entity_poly.entity_id
_entity_poly.type
_entity_poly.pdbx_seq_one_letter_code
_entity_poly.pdbx_strand_id
1 'polypeptide(L)'
;LMERQAVASTNVVVATPGRLLQHMDESPEFDTGRVEVLVLDEADRCLDMGFAAALEAILENIPRGRQTLLFSATQTKSVKSLARLSLRSPEYVSVHEAAAAPTPVSLKQAYTTCNLEQKVEVLLSFVRSHRQVKTVVFMTSCKQVQFMTDLLKRLRPGVSVQCLHGRMKQPRRAATVEKFANEPAMLLLATDVAARGLDFPAVDWVLQMDCPEDVDQYIHRVGRTSRAGRDGSALLLLTPREGPPFLERLRARGVPIRGTKLNLAQAQPGAAAPLEGPDHKGRKAFNAVGKVASA
;
A
#
# COMPACT_ATOMS: atom_id res chain seq x y z
N LEU A 1 8.15 24.20 -18.06
CA LEU A 1 9.29 24.55 -18.94
C LEU A 1 10.49 23.64 -18.70
N MET A 2 10.97 23.48 -17.47
CA MET A 2 12.16 22.63 -17.16
C MET A 2 11.98 21.15 -17.54
N GLU A 3 10.82 20.56 -17.30
CA GLU A 3 10.52 19.18 -17.69
C GLU A 3 10.53 18.98 -19.22
N ARG A 4 9.99 19.93 -19.99
CA ARG A 4 9.96 19.85 -21.46
C ARG A 4 11.37 19.85 -22.07
N GLN A 5 12.27 20.66 -21.52
CA GLN A 5 13.68 20.70 -21.96
C GLN A 5 14.45 19.43 -21.58
N ALA A 6 14.17 18.87 -20.39
CA ALA A 6 14.84 17.67 -19.92
C ALA A 6 14.41 16.42 -20.71
N VAL A 7 13.14 16.32 -21.08
CA VAL A 7 12.57 15.14 -21.77
C VAL A 7 13.21 14.91 -23.15
N ALA A 8 13.56 15.98 -23.87
CA ALA A 8 14.17 15.88 -25.21
C ALA A 8 15.55 15.21 -25.22
N SER A 9 16.27 15.21 -24.09
CA SER A 9 17.63 14.68 -23.97
C SER A 9 17.76 13.46 -23.06
N THR A 10 16.64 12.88 -22.62
CA THR A 10 16.62 11.77 -21.67
C THR A 10 16.51 10.41 -22.36
N ASN A 11 17.35 9.45 -21.97
CA ASN A 11 17.28 8.07 -22.46
C ASN A 11 16.25 7.20 -21.70
N VAL A 12 15.90 7.59 -20.48
CA VAL A 12 14.92 6.87 -19.65
C VAL A 12 13.90 7.87 -19.10
N VAL A 13 12.63 7.63 -19.39
CA VAL A 13 11.52 8.45 -18.93
C VAL A 13 10.63 7.62 -18.03
N VAL A 14 10.39 8.09 -16.81
CA VAL A 14 9.43 7.48 -15.86
C VAL A 14 8.30 8.47 -15.63
N ALA A 15 7.09 8.09 -16.04
CA ALA A 15 5.94 8.97 -15.96
C ALA A 15 4.63 8.18 -15.72
N THR A 16 3.60 8.88 -15.27
CA THR A 16 2.23 8.33 -15.34
C THR A 16 1.72 8.41 -16.78
N PRO A 17 0.78 7.52 -17.20
CA PRO A 17 0.31 7.50 -18.58
C PRO A 17 -0.19 8.86 -19.08
N GLY A 18 -1.01 9.56 -18.28
CA GLY A 18 -1.51 10.89 -18.68
C GLY A 18 -0.42 11.94 -18.82
N ARG A 19 0.65 11.88 -17.98
CA ARG A 19 1.78 12.83 -18.11
C ARG A 19 2.65 12.52 -19.32
N LEU A 20 2.87 11.24 -19.60
CA LEU A 20 3.60 10.82 -20.79
C LEU A 20 2.89 11.27 -22.06
N LEU A 21 1.58 10.98 -22.18
CA LEU A 21 0.76 11.41 -23.31
C LEU A 21 0.79 12.93 -23.48
N GLN A 22 0.67 13.69 -22.39
CA GLN A 22 0.79 15.15 -22.45
C GLN A 22 2.14 15.62 -23.03
N HIS A 23 3.25 14.97 -22.68
CA HIS A 23 4.55 15.31 -23.26
C HIS A 23 4.62 14.93 -24.75
N MET A 24 4.03 13.81 -25.14
CA MET A 24 3.96 13.40 -26.55
C MET A 24 3.18 14.43 -27.39
N ASP A 25 2.09 15.00 -26.83
CA ASP A 25 1.23 15.96 -27.51
C ASP A 25 1.80 17.40 -27.52
N GLU A 26 2.43 17.81 -26.40
CA GLU A 26 2.78 19.20 -26.17
C GLU A 26 4.28 19.54 -26.29
N SER A 27 5.15 18.53 -26.44
CA SER A 27 6.61 18.74 -26.53
C SER A 27 7.16 18.27 -27.88
N PRO A 28 7.30 19.16 -28.87
CA PRO A 28 7.72 18.79 -30.23
C PRO A 28 9.10 18.13 -30.30
N GLU A 29 9.96 18.42 -29.33
CA GLU A 29 11.31 17.85 -29.22
C GLU A 29 11.34 16.47 -28.57
N PHE A 30 10.20 15.97 -28.05
CA PHE A 30 10.09 14.64 -27.43
C PHE A 30 9.84 13.58 -28.51
N ASP A 31 10.91 13.04 -29.05
CA ASP A 31 10.86 12.00 -30.08
C ASP A 31 10.68 10.61 -29.43
N THR A 32 9.48 10.06 -29.58
CA THR A 32 9.15 8.70 -29.14
C THR A 32 9.42 7.64 -30.20
N GLY A 33 9.83 8.03 -31.41
CA GLY A 33 10.10 7.12 -32.53
C GLY A 33 11.30 6.19 -32.33
N ARG A 34 12.11 6.44 -31.30
CA ARG A 34 13.29 5.63 -30.95
C ARG A 34 13.11 4.80 -29.67
N VAL A 35 11.89 4.66 -29.18
CA VAL A 35 11.64 3.84 -27.98
C VAL A 35 11.91 2.37 -28.27
N GLU A 36 12.93 1.83 -27.62
CA GLU A 36 13.33 0.42 -27.72
C GLU A 36 12.67 -0.45 -26.68
N VAL A 37 12.40 0.10 -25.48
CA VAL A 37 11.82 -0.63 -24.35
C VAL A 37 10.68 0.16 -23.73
N LEU A 38 9.52 -0.50 -23.57
CA LEU A 38 8.38 0.00 -22.82
C LEU A 38 8.17 -0.86 -21.58
N VAL A 39 8.07 -0.24 -20.43
CA VAL A 39 7.71 -0.91 -19.17
C VAL A 39 6.35 -0.39 -18.69
N LEU A 40 5.39 -1.29 -18.58
CA LEU A 40 4.07 -1.04 -17.99
C LEU A 40 4.05 -1.66 -16.59
N ASP A 41 4.29 -0.83 -15.58
CA ASP A 41 4.31 -1.26 -14.19
C ASP A 41 2.97 -0.97 -13.49
N GLU A 42 2.56 -1.84 -12.57
CA GLU A 42 1.24 -1.81 -11.92
C GLU A 42 0.09 -1.65 -12.95
N ALA A 43 0.10 -2.46 -14.02
CA ALA A 43 -0.81 -2.32 -15.15
C ALA A 43 -2.29 -2.41 -14.77
N ASP A 44 -2.66 -3.31 -13.84
CA ASP A 44 -4.00 -3.38 -13.24
C ASP A 44 -4.39 -2.04 -12.63
N ARG A 45 -3.47 -1.43 -11.92
CA ARG A 45 -3.69 -0.14 -11.27
C ARG A 45 -3.87 1.00 -12.26
N CYS A 46 -3.06 1.04 -13.31
CA CYS A 46 -3.22 2.04 -14.36
C CYS A 46 -4.62 1.97 -14.98
N LEU A 47 -5.14 0.76 -15.19
CA LEU A 47 -6.48 0.54 -15.73
C LEU A 47 -7.58 0.94 -14.75
N ASP A 48 -7.46 0.59 -13.47
CA ASP A 48 -8.41 0.97 -12.42
C ASP A 48 -8.51 2.49 -12.22
N MET A 49 -7.41 3.20 -12.46
CA MET A 49 -7.36 4.67 -12.42
C MET A 49 -7.95 5.34 -13.67
N GLY A 50 -8.42 4.57 -14.65
CA GLY A 50 -9.04 5.08 -15.87
C GLY A 50 -8.05 5.49 -16.96
N PHE A 51 -6.78 5.05 -16.89
CA PHE A 51 -5.77 5.38 -17.91
C PHE A 51 -5.82 4.49 -19.16
N ALA A 52 -6.87 3.68 -19.37
CA ALA A 52 -6.97 2.79 -20.53
C ALA A 52 -6.78 3.55 -21.85
N ALA A 53 -7.55 4.61 -22.08
CA ALA A 53 -7.45 5.42 -23.30
C ALA A 53 -6.08 6.08 -23.48
N ALA A 54 -5.46 6.57 -22.39
CA ALA A 54 -4.14 7.16 -22.47
C ALA A 54 -3.06 6.11 -22.82
N LEU A 55 -3.17 4.91 -22.27
CA LEU A 55 -2.27 3.79 -22.60
C LEU A 55 -2.41 3.36 -24.05
N GLU A 56 -3.64 3.25 -24.56
CA GLU A 56 -3.90 2.94 -25.98
C GLU A 56 -3.27 3.99 -26.90
N ALA A 57 -3.50 5.29 -26.62
CA ALA A 57 -2.92 6.37 -27.39
C ALA A 57 -1.37 6.37 -27.36
N ILE A 58 -0.75 6.08 -26.21
CA ILE A 58 0.71 5.93 -26.12
C ILE A 58 1.18 4.76 -26.98
N LEU A 59 0.52 3.60 -26.89
CA LEU A 59 0.89 2.39 -27.63
C LEU A 59 0.82 2.57 -29.14
N GLU A 60 -0.12 3.37 -29.63
CA GLU A 60 -0.29 3.70 -31.06
C GLU A 60 0.86 4.61 -31.58
N ASN A 61 1.42 5.44 -30.73
CA ASN A 61 2.39 6.48 -31.09
C ASN A 61 3.86 6.10 -30.80
N ILE A 62 4.15 4.87 -30.39
CA ILE A 62 5.51 4.38 -30.18
C ILE A 62 5.83 3.17 -31.09
N PRO A 63 7.11 2.92 -31.42
CA PRO A 63 7.49 1.87 -32.37
C PRO A 63 6.93 0.50 -32.01
N ARG A 64 6.42 -0.20 -33.02
CA ARG A 64 5.92 -1.56 -32.84
C ARG A 64 7.03 -2.60 -32.62
N GLY A 65 8.27 -2.33 -33.04
CA GLY A 65 9.42 -3.23 -32.90
C GLY A 65 10.06 -3.23 -31.51
N ARG A 66 9.56 -2.45 -30.57
CA ARG A 66 10.06 -2.35 -29.21
C ARG A 66 9.89 -3.64 -28.41
N GLN A 67 10.72 -3.82 -27.39
CA GLN A 67 10.46 -4.77 -26.31
C GLN A 67 9.43 -4.16 -25.36
N THR A 68 8.45 -4.96 -24.94
CA THR A 68 7.48 -4.50 -23.94
C THR A 68 7.49 -5.45 -22.74
N LEU A 69 7.62 -4.88 -21.54
CA LEU A 69 7.56 -5.56 -20.25
C LEU A 69 6.28 -5.11 -19.53
N LEU A 70 5.42 -6.03 -19.15
CA LEU A 70 4.18 -5.74 -18.45
C LEU A 70 4.19 -6.42 -17.08
N PHE A 71 4.13 -5.61 -16.01
CA PHE A 71 4.04 -6.06 -14.63
C PHE A 71 2.66 -5.75 -14.08
N SER A 72 2.04 -6.75 -13.45
CA SER A 72 0.74 -6.62 -12.82
C SER A 72 0.58 -7.62 -11.68
N ALA A 73 -0.03 -7.20 -10.59
CA ALA A 73 -0.35 -8.08 -9.47
C ALA A 73 -1.57 -8.97 -9.75
N THR A 74 -2.42 -8.58 -10.69
CA THR A 74 -3.66 -9.28 -11.02
C THR A 74 -3.78 -9.57 -12.51
N GLN A 75 -4.56 -10.61 -12.87
CA GLN A 75 -4.84 -10.98 -14.25
C GLN A 75 -6.31 -10.72 -14.62
N THR A 76 -6.76 -9.49 -14.45
CA THR A 76 -8.11 -9.08 -14.84
C THR A 76 -8.31 -9.15 -16.36
N LYS A 77 -9.58 -9.14 -16.80
CA LYS A 77 -9.89 -9.08 -18.24
C LYS A 77 -9.26 -7.85 -18.91
N SER A 78 -9.26 -6.71 -18.21
CA SER A 78 -8.68 -5.47 -18.71
C SER A 78 -7.16 -5.57 -18.86
N VAL A 79 -6.45 -6.19 -17.90
CA VAL A 79 -5.00 -6.45 -18.00
C VAL A 79 -4.70 -7.40 -19.17
N LYS A 80 -5.50 -8.44 -19.36
CA LYS A 80 -5.33 -9.34 -20.51
C LYS A 80 -5.57 -8.64 -21.86
N SER A 81 -6.51 -7.68 -21.90
CA SER A 81 -6.73 -6.86 -23.10
C SER A 81 -5.54 -5.95 -23.37
N LEU A 82 -5.04 -5.26 -22.36
CA LEU A 82 -3.83 -4.43 -22.47
C LEU A 82 -2.60 -5.26 -22.90
N ALA A 83 -2.44 -6.47 -22.36
CA ALA A 83 -1.36 -7.38 -22.76
C ALA A 83 -1.45 -7.73 -24.24
N ARG A 84 -2.63 -8.02 -24.76
CA ARG A 84 -2.83 -8.30 -26.21
C ARG A 84 -2.50 -7.09 -27.10
N LEU A 85 -2.76 -5.88 -26.63
CA LEU A 85 -2.46 -4.66 -27.36
C LEU A 85 -0.97 -4.29 -27.33
N SER A 86 -0.31 -4.55 -26.21
CA SER A 86 1.03 -4.06 -25.94
C SER A 86 2.15 -5.08 -26.19
N LEU A 87 1.86 -6.39 -26.08
CA LEU A 87 2.83 -7.47 -26.13
C LEU A 87 2.77 -8.21 -27.47
N ARG A 88 3.92 -8.72 -27.92
CA ARG A 88 4.06 -9.62 -29.07
C ARG A 88 4.69 -10.93 -28.63
N SER A 89 4.06 -12.06 -28.91
CA SER A 89 4.53 -13.38 -28.48
C SER A 89 5.01 -13.38 -27.03
N PRO A 90 4.15 -12.98 -26.07
CA PRO A 90 4.60 -12.76 -24.70
C PRO A 90 5.04 -14.04 -24.04
N GLU A 91 6.17 -13.96 -23.34
CA GLU A 91 6.57 -14.96 -22.36
C GLU A 91 5.90 -14.61 -21.03
N TYR A 92 5.23 -15.58 -20.42
CA TYR A 92 4.57 -15.40 -19.12
C TYR A 92 5.48 -15.88 -17.99
N VAL A 93 5.86 -14.96 -17.12
CA VAL A 93 6.66 -15.26 -15.94
C VAL A 93 5.83 -15.06 -14.68
N SER A 94 5.51 -16.13 -13.97
CA SER A 94 4.83 -16.06 -12.68
C SER A 94 5.80 -16.35 -11.55
N VAL A 95 6.01 -15.36 -10.70
CA VAL A 95 6.93 -15.47 -9.55
C VAL A 95 6.27 -16.21 -8.38
N HIS A 96 4.93 -16.29 -8.34
CA HIS A 96 4.16 -16.79 -7.20
C HIS A 96 3.14 -17.87 -7.54
N GLU A 97 3.21 -18.48 -8.73
CA GLU A 97 2.23 -19.50 -9.14
C GLU A 97 2.23 -20.74 -8.23
N ALA A 98 3.38 -21.03 -7.60
CA ALA A 98 3.53 -22.10 -6.62
C ALA A 98 3.36 -21.64 -5.15
N ALA A 99 3.07 -20.36 -4.90
CA ALA A 99 2.90 -19.87 -3.54
C ALA A 99 1.56 -20.36 -2.97
N ALA A 100 1.61 -21.03 -1.82
CA ALA A 100 0.44 -21.56 -1.13
C ALA A 100 -0.55 -20.48 -0.65
N ALA A 101 -0.13 -19.20 -0.64
CA ALA A 101 -0.97 -18.07 -0.23
C ALA A 101 -0.56 -16.79 -1.01
N PRO A 102 -1.52 -15.85 -1.23
CA PRO A 102 -1.28 -14.60 -1.95
C PRO A 102 -0.48 -13.56 -1.16
N THR A 103 -0.08 -13.89 0.07
CA THR A 103 0.71 -13.04 0.97
C THR A 103 1.90 -13.82 1.52
N PRO A 104 3.04 -13.15 1.84
CA PRO A 104 4.22 -13.81 2.39
C PRO A 104 3.93 -14.63 3.64
N VAL A 105 4.60 -15.76 3.80
CA VAL A 105 4.47 -16.64 4.99
C VAL A 105 4.94 -15.94 6.27
N SER A 106 5.93 -15.04 6.16
CA SER A 106 6.46 -14.21 7.25
C SER A 106 5.49 -13.11 7.73
N LEU A 107 4.37 -12.89 7.01
CA LEU A 107 3.40 -11.87 7.34
C LEU A 107 2.35 -12.38 8.33
N LYS A 108 2.32 -11.83 9.52
CA LYS A 108 1.29 -12.10 10.54
C LYS A 108 0.10 -11.20 10.30
N GLN A 109 -1.06 -11.79 10.02
CA GLN A 109 -2.27 -11.05 9.65
C GLN A 109 -3.37 -11.28 10.67
N ALA A 110 -3.90 -10.20 11.24
CA ALA A 110 -4.98 -10.24 12.18
C ALA A 110 -6.09 -9.24 11.83
N TYR A 111 -7.31 -9.52 12.25
CA TYR A 111 -8.41 -8.57 12.23
C TYR A 111 -9.06 -8.48 13.59
N THR A 112 -9.68 -7.35 13.86
CA THR A 112 -10.57 -7.19 15.00
C THR A 112 -11.86 -6.51 14.57
N THR A 113 -12.96 -6.87 15.22
CA THR A 113 -14.26 -6.25 15.00
C THR A 113 -14.54 -5.28 16.13
N CYS A 114 -14.84 -4.03 15.78
CA CYS A 114 -15.20 -2.98 16.71
C CYS A 114 -16.23 -2.04 16.08
N ASN A 115 -17.00 -1.33 16.91
CA ASN A 115 -17.91 -0.30 16.42
C ASN A 115 -17.12 0.89 15.86
N LEU A 116 -17.76 1.68 15.00
CA LEU A 116 -17.12 2.81 14.34
C LEU A 116 -16.53 3.82 15.35
N GLU A 117 -17.26 4.09 16.43
CA GLU A 117 -16.86 5.01 17.51
C GLU A 117 -15.61 4.52 18.25
N GLN A 118 -15.43 3.21 18.33
CA GLN A 118 -14.29 2.59 18.99
C GLN A 118 -13.00 2.59 18.16
N LYS A 119 -13.09 2.75 16.84
CA LYS A 119 -11.90 2.66 15.95
C LYS A 119 -10.80 3.66 16.35
N VAL A 120 -11.15 4.86 16.78
CA VAL A 120 -10.19 5.88 17.23
C VAL A 120 -9.49 5.45 18.51
N GLU A 121 -10.23 4.90 19.46
CA GLU A 121 -9.68 4.41 20.73
C GLU A 121 -8.76 3.21 20.51
N VAL A 122 -9.15 2.28 19.62
CA VAL A 122 -8.31 1.17 19.18
C VAL A 122 -7.01 1.66 18.57
N LEU A 123 -7.07 2.65 17.66
CA LEU A 123 -5.87 3.24 17.06
C LEU A 123 -4.96 3.87 18.12
N LEU A 124 -5.52 4.64 19.05
CA LEU A 124 -4.75 5.27 20.13
C LEU A 124 -4.07 4.25 21.03
N SER A 125 -4.79 3.20 21.40
CA SER A 125 -4.25 2.09 22.18
C SER A 125 -3.10 1.39 21.46
N PHE A 126 -3.31 1.09 20.16
CA PHE A 126 -2.29 0.50 19.33
C PHE A 126 -1.03 1.38 19.26
N VAL A 127 -1.19 2.67 18.94
CA VAL A 127 -0.05 3.60 18.81
C VAL A 127 0.73 3.73 20.11
N ARG A 128 0.05 3.78 21.26
CA ARG A 128 0.69 3.86 22.59
C ARG A 128 1.54 2.63 22.91
N SER A 129 1.12 1.45 22.46
CA SER A 129 1.85 0.20 22.68
C SER A 129 2.96 -0.06 21.63
N HIS A 130 2.94 0.64 20.48
CA HIS A 130 3.87 0.44 19.36
C HIS A 130 4.69 1.69 19.02
N ARG A 131 5.23 2.37 20.05
CA ARG A 131 5.94 3.67 19.89
C ARG A 131 7.31 3.54 19.25
N GLN A 132 7.93 2.37 19.30
CA GLN A 132 9.31 2.13 18.89
C GLN A 132 9.43 1.45 17.52
N VAL A 133 8.34 1.39 16.74
CA VAL A 133 8.30 0.71 15.45
C VAL A 133 7.76 1.62 14.35
N LYS A 134 8.06 1.28 13.12
CA LYS A 134 7.49 1.94 11.94
C LYS A 134 6.11 1.37 11.64
N THR A 135 5.10 2.22 11.69
CA THR A 135 3.71 1.82 11.40
C THR A 135 3.12 2.67 10.29
N VAL A 136 2.49 2.03 9.31
CA VAL A 136 1.63 2.70 8.33
C VAL A 136 0.17 2.42 8.66
N VAL A 137 -0.64 3.47 8.73
CA VAL A 137 -2.09 3.39 8.96
C VAL A 137 -2.82 3.81 7.70
N PHE A 138 -3.55 2.88 7.10
CA PHE A 138 -4.37 3.15 5.92
C PHE A 138 -5.76 3.65 6.29
N MET A 139 -6.16 4.72 5.60
CA MET A 139 -7.48 5.35 5.69
C MET A 139 -8.00 5.68 4.30
N THR A 140 -9.31 5.75 4.15
CA THR A 140 -9.96 5.89 2.83
C THR A 140 -9.83 7.31 2.26
N SER A 141 -9.90 8.36 3.08
CA SER A 141 -9.98 9.73 2.57
C SER A 141 -8.85 10.65 3.05
N CYS A 142 -8.48 11.60 2.18
CA CYS A 142 -7.48 12.63 2.53
C CYS A 142 -7.90 13.48 3.73
N LYS A 143 -9.21 13.77 3.89
CA LYS A 143 -9.71 14.55 5.03
C LYS A 143 -9.58 13.78 6.33
N GLN A 144 -9.88 12.48 6.32
CA GLN A 144 -9.74 11.61 7.48
C GLN A 144 -8.27 11.50 7.90
N VAL A 145 -7.35 11.31 6.94
CA VAL A 145 -5.91 11.28 7.21
C VAL A 145 -5.43 12.59 7.85
N GLN A 146 -5.87 13.74 7.35
CA GLN A 146 -5.53 15.05 7.93
C GLN A 146 -6.07 15.19 9.35
N PHE A 147 -7.36 14.95 9.53
CA PHE A 147 -8.02 15.05 10.84
C PHE A 147 -7.36 14.16 11.89
N MET A 148 -7.15 12.89 11.56
CA MET A 148 -6.51 11.94 12.48
C MET A 148 -5.06 12.29 12.77
N THR A 149 -4.33 12.83 11.80
CA THR A 149 -2.95 13.30 12.01
C THR A 149 -2.92 14.45 13.01
N ASP A 150 -3.82 15.44 12.86
CA ASP A 150 -3.89 16.59 13.75
C ASP A 150 -4.36 16.19 15.16
N LEU A 151 -5.33 15.27 15.25
CA LEU A 151 -5.78 14.69 16.52
C LEU A 151 -4.63 13.99 17.26
N LEU A 152 -3.93 13.08 16.57
CA LEU A 152 -2.84 12.32 17.17
C LEU A 152 -1.68 13.23 17.59
N LYS A 153 -1.33 14.26 16.81
CA LYS A 153 -0.31 15.25 17.19
C LYS A 153 -0.67 15.99 18.46
N ARG A 154 -1.95 16.37 18.61
CA ARG A 154 -2.44 17.05 19.84
C ARG A 154 -2.40 16.12 21.06
N LEU A 155 -2.73 14.84 20.85
CA LEU A 155 -2.72 13.83 21.92
C LEU A 155 -1.31 13.35 22.32
N ARG A 156 -0.29 13.76 21.59
CA ARG A 156 1.14 13.46 21.88
C ARG A 156 1.39 11.98 22.23
N PRO A 157 1.17 11.05 21.31
CA PRO A 157 1.21 9.61 21.61
C PRO A 157 2.61 9.08 21.93
N GLY A 158 3.64 9.90 21.88
CA GLY A 158 5.03 9.51 22.18
C GLY A 158 5.79 8.93 20.98
N VAL A 159 5.25 9.09 19.76
CA VAL A 159 5.90 8.73 18.49
C VAL A 159 5.70 9.86 17.48
N SER A 160 6.64 10.03 16.55
CA SER A 160 6.51 11.01 15.45
C SER A 160 5.34 10.64 14.54
N VAL A 161 4.43 11.57 14.29
CA VAL A 161 3.23 11.37 13.45
C VAL A 161 3.33 12.21 12.19
N GLN A 162 3.21 11.56 11.04
CA GLN A 162 3.17 12.20 9.72
C GLN A 162 1.97 11.71 8.91
N CYS A 163 1.66 12.43 7.83
CA CYS A 163 0.60 12.01 6.89
C CYS A 163 1.11 12.00 5.46
N LEU A 164 0.47 11.14 4.64
CA LEU A 164 0.73 11.02 3.22
C LEU A 164 -0.59 10.84 2.46
N HIS A 165 -0.98 11.82 1.65
CA HIS A 165 -2.23 11.77 0.89
C HIS A 165 -2.13 12.56 -0.42
N GLY A 166 -3.03 12.27 -1.38
CA GLY A 166 -2.96 12.79 -2.75
C GLY A 166 -3.08 14.31 -2.89
N ARG A 167 -3.63 15.03 -1.88
CA ARG A 167 -3.73 16.51 -1.90
C ARG A 167 -2.46 17.24 -1.45
N MET A 168 -1.43 16.51 -1.01
CA MET A 168 -0.15 17.12 -0.63
C MET A 168 0.65 17.52 -1.88
N LYS A 169 1.34 18.66 -1.82
CA LYS A 169 2.30 19.06 -2.84
C LYS A 169 3.47 18.07 -2.91
N GLN A 170 3.97 17.80 -4.11
CA GLN A 170 5.01 16.80 -4.35
C GLN A 170 6.28 16.97 -3.48
N PRO A 171 6.84 18.19 -3.30
CA PRO A 171 8.00 18.35 -2.43
C PRO A 171 7.75 17.92 -0.98
N ARG A 172 6.56 18.21 -0.44
CA ARG A 172 6.17 17.79 0.91
C ARG A 172 6.00 16.28 1.01
N ARG A 173 5.48 15.63 -0.04
CA ARG A 173 5.38 14.16 -0.10
C ARG A 173 6.76 13.53 -0.06
N ALA A 174 7.69 14.01 -0.90
CA ALA A 174 9.07 13.53 -0.94
C ALA A 174 9.76 13.67 0.43
N ALA A 175 9.70 14.84 1.04
CA ALA A 175 10.26 15.08 2.37
C ALA A 175 9.63 14.19 3.47
N THR A 176 8.32 13.89 3.36
CA THR A 176 7.65 12.98 4.31
C THR A 176 8.14 11.54 4.16
N VAL A 177 8.32 11.07 2.92
CA VAL A 177 8.83 9.73 2.61
C VAL A 177 10.27 9.58 3.06
N GLU A 178 11.12 10.55 2.76
CA GLU A 178 12.51 10.60 3.19
C GLU A 178 12.63 10.57 4.72
N LYS A 179 11.83 11.39 5.40
CA LYS A 179 11.77 11.38 6.86
C LYS A 179 11.34 10.03 7.40
N PHE A 180 10.30 9.41 6.82
CA PHE A 180 9.84 8.09 7.21
C PHE A 180 10.89 7.01 6.96
N ALA A 181 11.70 7.14 5.91
CA ALA A 181 12.80 6.23 5.61
C ALA A 181 13.89 6.27 6.70
N ASN A 182 14.26 7.47 7.14
CA ASN A 182 15.41 7.70 8.03
C ASN A 182 15.09 7.55 9.52
N GLU A 183 13.85 7.77 9.93
CA GLU A 183 13.47 7.64 11.35
C GLU A 183 13.34 6.17 11.75
N PRO A 184 13.85 5.75 12.92
CA PRO A 184 13.75 4.37 13.38
C PRO A 184 12.33 3.98 13.77
N ALA A 185 11.52 4.93 14.26
CA ALA A 185 10.13 4.72 14.65
C ALA A 185 9.26 5.91 14.21
N MET A 186 8.18 5.65 13.51
CA MET A 186 7.25 6.68 13.05
C MET A 186 5.88 6.09 12.72
N LEU A 187 4.84 6.86 13.00
CA LEU A 187 3.47 6.59 12.57
C LEU A 187 3.17 7.42 11.32
N LEU A 188 2.90 6.75 10.22
CA LEU A 188 2.49 7.37 8.95
C LEU A 188 1.03 7.05 8.66
N LEU A 189 0.17 8.06 8.65
CA LEU A 189 -1.22 7.92 8.22
C LEU A 189 -1.28 8.19 6.72
N ALA A 190 -1.87 7.28 5.95
CA ALA A 190 -1.83 7.38 4.49
C ALA A 190 -3.14 6.95 3.82
N THR A 191 -3.40 7.54 2.64
CA THR A 191 -4.36 7.00 1.69
C THR A 191 -3.68 6.03 0.73
N ASP A 192 -4.43 5.10 0.14
CA ASP A 192 -3.90 4.14 -0.83
C ASP A 192 -3.15 4.79 -1.98
N VAL A 193 -3.72 5.84 -2.56
CA VAL A 193 -3.12 6.57 -3.70
C VAL A 193 -1.74 7.13 -3.36
N ALA A 194 -1.54 7.56 -2.12
CA ALA A 194 -0.29 8.19 -1.71
C ALA A 194 0.79 7.18 -1.29
N ALA A 195 0.36 6.01 -0.82
CA ALA A 195 1.26 4.97 -0.32
C ALA A 195 1.66 3.94 -1.38
N ARG A 196 1.02 3.97 -2.56
CA ARG A 196 1.37 3.09 -3.68
C ARG A 196 2.55 3.64 -4.46
N GLY A 197 3.32 2.75 -5.08
CA GLY A 197 4.50 3.10 -5.89
C GLY A 197 5.65 3.72 -5.09
N LEU A 198 5.52 3.86 -3.78
CA LEU A 198 6.61 4.32 -2.93
C LEU A 198 7.32 3.10 -2.36
N ASP A 199 8.63 3.08 -2.55
CA ASP A 199 9.49 2.13 -1.87
C ASP A 199 9.67 2.58 -0.42
N PHE A 200 8.69 2.21 0.41
CA PHE A 200 8.86 2.36 1.84
C PHE A 200 9.91 1.37 2.33
N PRO A 201 10.88 1.82 3.11
CA PRO A 201 11.73 0.89 3.84
C PRO A 201 10.84 0.00 4.71
N ALA A 202 11.32 -1.20 5.01
CA ALA A 202 10.54 -2.20 5.74
C ALA A 202 9.73 -1.60 6.90
N VAL A 203 8.42 -1.69 6.78
CA VAL A 203 7.44 -1.26 7.79
C VAL A 203 7.19 -2.44 8.71
N ASP A 204 7.21 -2.23 10.01
CA ASP A 204 6.97 -3.30 10.98
C ASP A 204 5.48 -3.64 11.06
N TRP A 205 4.63 -2.61 11.02
CA TRP A 205 3.19 -2.76 11.12
C TRP A 205 2.42 -2.03 10.03
N VAL A 206 1.44 -2.72 9.49
CA VAL A 206 0.38 -2.14 8.67
C VAL A 206 -0.93 -2.21 9.44
N LEU A 207 -1.52 -1.08 9.76
CA LEU A 207 -2.85 -0.99 10.34
C LEU A 207 -3.83 -0.46 9.29
N GLN A 208 -4.93 -1.15 9.09
CA GLN A 208 -5.99 -0.70 8.18
C GLN A 208 -7.19 -0.24 9.02
N MET A 209 -7.35 1.06 9.14
CA MET A 209 -8.42 1.68 9.92
C MET A 209 -9.78 1.50 9.25
N ASP A 210 -9.77 1.52 7.92
CA ASP A 210 -10.96 1.32 7.11
C ASP A 210 -10.85 0.04 6.30
N CYS A 211 -11.99 -0.63 6.14
CA CYS A 211 -12.10 -1.82 5.31
C CYS A 211 -11.69 -1.49 3.87
N PRO A 212 -10.80 -2.27 3.24
CA PRO A 212 -10.50 -2.13 1.82
C PRO A 212 -11.74 -2.40 0.94
N GLU A 213 -11.76 -1.81 -0.23
CA GLU A 213 -12.85 -2.03 -1.21
C GLU A 213 -12.88 -3.48 -1.70
N ASP A 214 -11.69 -4.05 -1.92
CA ASP A 214 -11.49 -5.41 -2.40
C ASP A 214 -10.28 -6.11 -1.76
N VAL A 215 -10.11 -7.39 -2.10
CA VAL A 215 -9.02 -8.24 -1.59
C VAL A 215 -7.66 -7.82 -2.16
N ASP A 216 -7.61 -7.36 -3.40
CA ASP A 216 -6.37 -6.93 -4.02
C ASP A 216 -5.85 -5.66 -3.35
N GLN A 217 -6.72 -4.71 -3.01
CA GLN A 217 -6.35 -3.55 -2.20
C GLN A 217 -5.83 -3.96 -0.81
N TYR A 218 -6.46 -4.95 -0.17
CA TYR A 218 -5.97 -5.50 1.09
C TYR A 218 -4.54 -6.03 0.94
N ILE A 219 -4.28 -6.87 -0.07
CA ILE A 219 -2.97 -7.46 -0.35
C ILE A 219 -1.92 -6.37 -0.61
N HIS A 220 -2.25 -5.36 -1.41
CA HIS A 220 -1.38 -4.22 -1.69
C HIS A 220 -1.02 -3.41 -0.44
N ARG A 221 -1.97 -3.23 0.49
CA ARG A 221 -1.72 -2.54 1.76
C ARG A 221 -0.81 -3.36 2.66
N VAL A 222 -1.12 -4.64 2.88
CA VAL A 222 -0.29 -5.49 3.75
C VAL A 222 1.08 -5.77 3.16
N GLY A 223 1.20 -5.74 1.84
CA GLY A 223 2.48 -5.82 1.12
C GLY A 223 3.43 -4.62 1.35
N ARG A 224 3.08 -3.65 2.19
CA ARG A 224 4.02 -2.62 2.67
C ARG A 224 4.91 -3.12 3.80
N THR A 225 4.56 -4.21 4.43
CA THR A 225 5.40 -4.91 5.43
C THR A 225 5.82 -6.30 4.92
N SER A 226 6.61 -7.01 5.69
CA SER A 226 7.11 -8.37 5.34
C SER A 226 7.84 -8.42 3.98
N ARG A 227 8.71 -7.45 3.72
CA ARG A 227 9.52 -7.36 2.49
C ARG A 227 10.93 -7.86 2.72
N ALA A 228 11.56 -8.37 1.66
CA ALA A 228 12.95 -8.84 1.66
C ALA A 228 13.27 -9.85 2.78
N GLY A 229 12.34 -10.78 3.04
CA GLY A 229 12.53 -11.85 4.03
C GLY A 229 12.38 -11.40 5.50
N ARG A 230 11.95 -10.16 5.76
CA ARG A 230 11.69 -9.68 7.12
C ARG A 230 10.29 -10.08 7.57
N ASP A 231 10.15 -10.30 8.88
CA ASP A 231 8.84 -10.46 9.51
C ASP A 231 8.03 -9.17 9.44
N GLY A 232 6.71 -9.29 9.33
CA GLY A 232 5.81 -8.16 9.32
C GLY A 232 4.49 -8.48 9.96
N SER A 233 3.76 -7.44 10.39
CA SER A 233 2.47 -7.60 11.03
C SER A 233 1.42 -6.68 10.41
N ALA A 234 0.20 -7.19 10.29
CA ALA A 234 -0.94 -6.42 9.77
C ALA A 234 -2.15 -6.59 10.69
N LEU A 235 -2.83 -5.48 10.95
CA LEU A 235 -4.09 -5.44 11.70
C LEU A 235 -5.17 -4.73 10.87
N LEU A 236 -6.30 -5.40 10.66
CA LEU A 236 -7.47 -4.86 9.98
C LEU A 236 -8.59 -4.58 10.98
N LEU A 237 -9.10 -3.34 11.01
CA LEU A 237 -10.25 -2.95 11.82
C LEU A 237 -11.53 -3.04 10.97
N LEU A 238 -12.45 -3.87 11.40
CA LEU A 238 -13.73 -4.08 10.72
C LEU A 238 -14.89 -3.69 11.65
N THR A 239 -15.92 -3.10 11.10
CA THR A 239 -17.19 -3.00 11.82
C THR A 239 -17.93 -4.34 11.77
N PRO A 240 -18.89 -4.59 12.69
CA PRO A 240 -19.70 -5.82 12.65
C PRO A 240 -20.39 -6.06 11.29
N ARG A 241 -20.71 -4.98 10.58
CA ARG A 241 -21.36 -5.05 9.25
C ARG A 241 -20.38 -5.37 8.12
N GLU A 242 -19.15 -4.83 8.18
CA GLU A 242 -18.11 -5.03 7.15
C GLU A 242 -17.45 -6.42 7.27
N GLY A 243 -17.32 -6.92 8.51
CA GLY A 243 -16.53 -8.11 8.82
C GLY A 243 -16.95 -9.35 8.04
N PRO A 244 -18.17 -9.86 8.19
CA PRO A 244 -18.56 -11.13 7.57
C PRO A 244 -18.31 -11.18 6.07
N PRO A 245 -18.82 -10.25 5.23
CA PRO A 245 -18.65 -10.34 3.79
C PRO A 245 -17.20 -10.12 3.33
N PHE A 246 -16.42 -9.32 4.05
CA PHE A 246 -15.03 -9.08 3.65
C PHE A 246 -14.14 -10.28 4.02
N LEU A 247 -14.33 -10.86 5.20
CA LEU A 247 -13.57 -12.04 5.65
C LEU A 247 -13.85 -13.26 4.77
N GLU A 248 -15.08 -13.43 4.29
CA GLU A 248 -15.42 -14.48 3.33
C GLU A 248 -14.62 -14.32 2.03
N ARG A 249 -14.54 -13.09 1.47
CA ARG A 249 -13.75 -12.80 0.29
C ARG A 249 -12.25 -13.06 0.51
N LEU A 250 -11.70 -12.70 1.67
CA LEU A 250 -10.30 -12.97 2.01
C LEU A 250 -10.01 -14.48 2.09
N ARG A 251 -10.92 -15.26 2.71
CA ARG A 251 -10.81 -16.72 2.78
C ARG A 251 -10.89 -17.37 1.40
N ALA A 252 -11.81 -16.93 0.57
CA ALA A 252 -11.95 -17.43 -0.80
C ALA A 252 -10.68 -17.22 -1.65
N ARG A 253 -9.90 -16.19 -1.34
CA ARG A 253 -8.59 -15.93 -1.97
C ARG A 253 -7.42 -16.58 -1.24
N GLY A 254 -7.64 -17.37 -0.20
CA GLY A 254 -6.60 -18.06 0.53
C GLY A 254 -5.75 -17.15 1.44
N VAL A 255 -6.24 -15.96 1.84
CA VAL A 255 -5.52 -15.07 2.74
C VAL A 255 -5.58 -15.59 4.18
N PRO A 256 -4.44 -15.87 4.84
CA PRO A 256 -4.41 -16.46 6.19
C PRO A 256 -4.58 -15.39 7.27
N ILE A 257 -5.80 -14.83 7.42
CA ILE A 257 -6.10 -13.81 8.43
C ILE A 257 -6.77 -14.44 9.65
N ARG A 258 -6.38 -14.01 10.87
CA ARG A 258 -6.90 -14.53 12.14
C ARG A 258 -7.66 -13.46 12.90
N GLY A 259 -8.77 -13.85 13.52
CA GLY A 259 -9.52 -12.97 14.41
C GLY A 259 -8.78 -12.75 15.73
N THR A 260 -8.81 -11.51 16.21
CA THR A 260 -8.23 -11.14 17.50
C THR A 260 -9.18 -10.23 18.26
N LYS A 261 -9.23 -10.39 19.60
CA LYS A 261 -9.98 -9.49 20.48
C LYS A 261 -9.03 -8.45 21.05
N LEU A 262 -9.36 -7.19 20.88
CA LEU A 262 -8.63 -6.10 21.52
C LEU A 262 -9.15 -5.91 22.95
N ASN A 263 -8.25 -5.93 23.91
CA ASN A 263 -8.59 -5.59 25.28
C ASN A 263 -8.48 -4.08 25.49
N LEU A 264 -9.56 -3.34 25.19
CA LEU A 264 -9.63 -1.89 25.34
C LEU A 264 -9.46 -1.43 26.80
N ALA A 265 -9.72 -2.30 27.78
CA ALA A 265 -9.53 -1.97 29.20
C ALA A 265 -8.07 -1.67 29.59
N GLN A 266 -7.10 -2.13 28.79
CA GLN A 266 -5.67 -1.80 28.95
C GLN A 266 -5.25 -0.49 28.29
N ALA A 267 -6.17 0.20 27.62
CA ALA A 267 -5.92 1.47 26.92
C ALA A 267 -6.00 2.69 27.86
N GLN A 268 -6.35 2.52 29.13
CA GLN A 268 -6.41 3.63 30.10
C GLN A 268 -5.01 4.18 30.40
N PRO A 269 -4.88 5.51 30.62
CA PRO A 269 -3.61 6.14 30.96
C PRO A 269 -3.06 5.53 32.27
N GLY A 270 -2.01 4.73 32.17
CA GLY A 270 -1.34 4.10 33.31
C GLY A 270 -1.22 2.57 33.26
N ALA A 271 -1.94 1.87 32.41
CA ALA A 271 -1.79 0.43 32.24
C ALA A 271 -0.84 0.14 31.08
N ALA A 272 0.43 0.00 31.37
CA ALA A 272 1.44 -0.45 30.44
C ALA A 272 1.44 -1.98 30.36
N ALA A 273 0.84 -2.54 29.31
CA ALA A 273 1.27 -3.84 28.80
C ALA A 273 1.40 -3.71 27.29
N PRO A 274 2.58 -3.91 26.70
CA PRO A 274 2.77 -3.80 25.27
C PRO A 274 2.01 -4.92 24.57
N LEU A 275 1.32 -4.59 23.49
CA LEU A 275 1.10 -5.57 22.42
C LEU A 275 2.49 -5.91 21.91
N GLU A 276 3.01 -7.06 22.27
CA GLU A 276 4.36 -7.47 21.87
C GLU A 276 4.38 -7.64 20.34
N GLY A 277 5.02 -6.68 19.66
CA GLY A 277 5.40 -6.78 18.27
C GLY A 277 6.52 -7.79 18.07
N PRO A 278 6.96 -8.06 16.84
CA PRO A 278 8.04 -8.99 16.59
C PRO A 278 9.29 -8.54 17.34
N ASP A 279 9.66 -9.35 18.32
CA ASP A 279 10.89 -9.19 19.05
C ASP A 279 12.06 -9.37 18.07
N HIS A 280 13.00 -8.42 18.01
CA HIS A 280 14.22 -8.55 17.23
C HIS A 280 15.10 -9.75 17.65
N LYS A 281 14.65 -10.53 18.63
CA LYS A 281 15.24 -11.77 19.13
C LYS A 281 14.26 -12.95 19.03
N GLY A 282 13.60 -13.09 17.90
CA GLY A 282 13.00 -14.34 17.43
C GLY A 282 12.45 -15.33 18.46
N ARG A 283 11.55 -14.94 19.37
CA ARG A 283 10.62 -15.85 20.07
C ARG A 283 9.66 -15.08 20.99
N LYS A 284 8.36 -15.34 20.83
CA LYS A 284 7.22 -14.92 21.68
C LYS A 284 6.75 -13.49 21.50
N ALA A 285 5.74 -13.29 20.65
CA ALA A 285 5.11 -11.99 20.62
C ALA A 285 3.70 -11.92 20.03
N PHE A 286 2.89 -12.90 20.14
CA PHE A 286 1.48 -12.78 19.72
C PHE A 286 0.46 -12.99 20.85
N ASN A 287 0.92 -13.08 22.11
CA ASN A 287 0.05 -13.42 23.24
C ASN A 287 -0.57 -12.24 24.00
N ALA A 288 -0.35 -10.99 23.57
CA ALA A 288 -0.93 -9.83 24.25
C ALA A 288 -2.24 -9.32 23.62
N VAL A 289 -2.69 -9.95 22.56
CA VAL A 289 -4.04 -9.75 22.04
C VAL A 289 -4.87 -10.92 22.54
N GLY A 290 -5.48 -10.76 23.67
CA GLY A 290 -6.37 -11.61 24.43
C GLY A 290 -6.43 -13.10 24.06
N LYS A 291 -6.30 -13.96 25.04
CA LYS A 291 -6.58 -15.38 24.94
C LYS A 291 -7.84 -15.60 24.09
N VAL A 292 -7.69 -16.33 22.99
CA VAL A 292 -8.80 -16.86 22.21
C VAL A 292 -9.68 -17.66 23.18
N ALA A 293 -10.90 -17.22 23.43
CA ALA A 293 -11.90 -18.09 24.01
C ALA A 293 -12.26 -19.12 22.93
N SER A 294 -11.78 -20.34 23.12
CA SER A 294 -12.29 -21.52 22.43
C SER A 294 -13.72 -21.77 22.89
N ALA A 295 -14.66 -21.68 21.97
CA ALA A 295 -15.94 -22.38 21.97
C ALA A 295 -16.30 -22.65 20.51
#